data_79d5431e1dc75f6d9feb5bd3c8c2925e
#
_entry.id   79d5431e1dc75f6d9feb5bd3c8c2925e
#
_cell.length_a   1.000
_cell.length_b   1.000
_cell.length_c   1.000
_cell.angle_alpha   90.00
_cell.angle_beta   90.00
_cell.angle_gamma   90.00
#
_symmetry.space_group_name_H-M   'P 1'
#
loop_
_entity.id
_entity.type
_entity.pdbx_description
1 polymer ?
#
loop_
_entity_poly.entity_id
_entity_poly.type
_entity_poly.pdbx_seq_one_letter_code
_entity_poly.pdbx_strand_id
1 'polypeptide(L)'
;HARDRAARSRRKGTEMSETMAPPMLTGAEALVESLERVGVEVIFGIPGGAILPAYDPLGQSKLIRHILVRHEQGAGHAAEGYAVATGRVGVCIATSGPGATNLVTAIGDAYMDSVPIVAITGQVNSNFIGTDAFQEADIRGITFPITKHSFLITKPEDIPGAIAAAFHIAATGRPGPVLVDIPKDALVLTAPFEWPEVID
;
A
#
# COMPACT_ATOMS: atom_id res chain seq x y z
N HIS A 1 -6.44 35.47 -55.78
CA HIS A 1 -5.42 34.86 -54.87
C HIS A 1 -5.63 35.16 -53.37
N ALA A 2 -6.80 35.72 -52.98
CA ALA A 2 -7.06 36.01 -51.54
C ALA A 2 -8.22 35.18 -50.95
N ARG A 3 -8.81 34.23 -51.69
CA ARG A 3 -9.94 33.40 -51.23
C ARG A 3 -9.55 31.96 -50.84
N ASP A 4 -8.34 31.52 -51.08
CA ASP A 4 -7.89 30.15 -50.79
C ASP A 4 -7.13 29.98 -49.46
N ARG A 5 -6.88 31.06 -48.72
CA ARG A 5 -6.23 31.00 -47.40
C ARG A 5 -7.20 30.85 -46.21
N ALA A 6 -8.49 31.12 -46.42
CA ALA A 6 -9.49 31.06 -45.33
C ALA A 6 -10.09 29.68 -45.09
N ALA A 7 -9.86 28.70 -45.99
CA ALA A 7 -10.44 27.35 -45.88
C ALA A 7 -9.54 26.32 -45.21
N ARG A 8 -8.29 26.64 -44.90
CA ARG A 8 -7.33 25.72 -44.24
C ARG A 8 -7.19 25.93 -42.72
N SER A 9 -7.89 26.91 -42.13
CA SER A 9 -7.77 27.24 -40.69
C SER A 9 -8.89 26.65 -39.81
N ARG A 10 -9.78 25.82 -40.36
CA ARG A 10 -10.90 25.24 -39.58
C ARG A 10 -10.92 23.73 -39.53
N ARG A 11 -9.76 23.06 -39.56
CA ARG A 11 -9.64 21.62 -39.26
C ARG A 11 -8.45 21.38 -38.37
N LYS A 12 -8.39 22.07 -37.22
CA LYS A 12 -7.79 21.50 -36.01
C LYS A 12 -8.96 21.02 -35.17
N GLY A 13 -9.41 19.84 -35.54
CA GLY A 13 -10.40 19.11 -34.79
C GLY A 13 -9.87 18.88 -33.38
N THR A 14 -10.72 19.07 -32.46
CA THR A 14 -10.71 18.59 -31.10
C THR A 14 -10.33 17.09 -31.14
N GLU A 15 -9.06 16.75 -30.95
CA GLU A 15 -8.68 15.44 -30.47
C GLU A 15 -9.21 15.41 -29.02
N MET A 16 -10.46 14.95 -28.89
CA MET A 16 -10.93 14.42 -27.63
C MET A 16 -9.98 13.27 -27.33
N SER A 17 -9.09 13.47 -26.36
CA SER A 17 -8.42 12.38 -25.67
C SER A 17 -9.53 11.42 -25.25
N GLU A 18 -9.65 10.27 -25.90
CA GLU A 18 -10.41 9.15 -25.36
C GLU A 18 -9.75 8.82 -24.02
N THR A 19 -10.32 9.30 -22.95
CA THR A 19 -9.99 8.86 -21.60
C THR A 19 -10.36 7.40 -21.54
N MET A 20 -9.39 6.52 -21.76
CA MET A 20 -9.57 5.08 -21.56
C MET A 20 -10.08 4.88 -20.15
N ALA A 21 -11.13 4.07 -20.00
CA ALA A 21 -11.63 3.70 -18.69
C ALA A 21 -10.47 3.11 -17.86
N PRO A 22 -10.42 3.42 -16.56
CA PRO A 22 -9.36 2.91 -15.68
C PRO A 22 -9.33 1.37 -15.73
N PRO A 23 -8.14 0.75 -15.67
CA PRO A 23 -8.03 -0.70 -15.68
C PRO A 23 -8.71 -1.29 -14.44
N MET A 24 -9.38 -2.43 -14.61
CA MET A 24 -9.96 -3.20 -13.52
C MET A 24 -8.88 -4.10 -12.92
N LEU A 25 -8.56 -3.89 -11.64
CA LEU A 25 -7.56 -4.68 -10.91
C LEU A 25 -8.20 -5.31 -9.66
N THR A 26 -7.68 -6.46 -9.25
CA THR A 26 -7.93 -6.95 -7.89
C THR A 26 -7.27 -6.00 -6.87
N GLY A 27 -7.76 -5.98 -5.63
CA GLY A 27 -7.10 -5.17 -4.61
C GLY A 27 -5.64 -5.56 -4.38
N ALA A 28 -5.29 -6.84 -4.57
CA ALA A 28 -3.92 -7.32 -4.50
C ALA A 28 -3.04 -6.74 -5.62
N GLU A 29 -3.53 -6.72 -6.86
CA GLU A 29 -2.85 -6.07 -7.99
C GLU A 29 -2.76 -4.55 -7.78
N ALA A 30 -3.85 -3.92 -7.31
CA ALA A 30 -3.86 -2.50 -6.99
C ALA A 30 -2.85 -2.13 -5.88
N LEU A 31 -2.68 -3.00 -4.87
CA LEU A 31 -1.67 -2.82 -3.83
C LEU A 31 -0.26 -2.83 -4.43
N VAL A 32 0.09 -3.84 -5.23
CA VAL A 32 1.43 -3.96 -5.80
C VAL A 32 1.71 -2.84 -6.79
N GLU A 33 0.78 -2.51 -7.69
CA GLU A 33 0.89 -1.36 -8.60
C GLU A 33 1.09 -0.05 -7.83
N SER A 34 0.37 0.14 -6.73
CA SER A 34 0.52 1.33 -5.87
C SER A 34 1.89 1.42 -5.23
N LEU A 35 2.43 0.28 -4.74
CA LEU A 35 3.78 0.22 -4.17
C LEU A 35 4.86 0.50 -5.22
N GLU A 36 4.68 0.02 -6.44
CA GLU A 36 5.57 0.33 -7.56
C GLU A 36 5.55 1.82 -7.90
N ARG A 37 4.38 2.46 -7.91
CA ARG A 37 4.21 3.90 -8.19
C ARG A 37 4.86 4.81 -7.14
N VAL A 38 4.85 4.42 -5.88
CA VAL A 38 5.58 5.18 -4.83
C VAL A 38 7.06 4.84 -4.76
N GLY A 39 7.56 3.97 -5.66
CA GLY A 39 8.98 3.66 -5.81
C GLY A 39 9.53 2.66 -4.79
N VAL A 40 8.71 1.71 -4.32
CA VAL A 40 9.17 0.61 -3.47
C VAL A 40 10.05 -0.33 -4.29
N GLU A 41 11.26 -0.60 -3.80
CA GLU A 41 12.21 -1.53 -4.41
C GLU A 41 12.36 -2.82 -3.60
N VAL A 42 12.11 -2.76 -2.31
CA VAL A 42 12.27 -3.91 -1.40
C VAL A 42 11.13 -3.95 -0.39
N ILE A 43 10.61 -5.13 -0.17
CA ILE A 43 9.60 -5.41 0.88
C ILE A 43 10.03 -6.63 1.69
N PHE A 44 9.89 -6.55 3.00
CA PHE A 44 10.26 -7.62 3.93
C PHE A 44 9.01 -8.26 4.52
N GLY A 45 8.93 -9.60 4.56
CA GLY A 45 7.74 -10.23 5.14
C GLY A 45 7.71 -11.74 5.09
N ILE A 46 6.58 -12.28 5.57
CA ILE A 46 6.24 -13.71 5.53
C ILE A 46 4.82 -13.83 4.97
N PRO A 47 4.57 -14.74 3.99
CA PRO A 47 3.22 -15.02 3.52
C PRO A 47 2.36 -15.67 4.61
N GLY A 48 1.07 -15.37 4.60
CA GLY A 48 0.11 -16.00 5.50
C GLY A 48 -1.32 -15.81 4.98
N GLY A 49 -2.27 -16.56 5.51
CA GLY A 49 -3.60 -16.76 4.93
C GLY A 49 -4.38 -15.53 4.52
N ALA A 50 -4.32 -14.45 5.32
CA ALA A 50 -5.07 -13.23 5.02
C ALA A 50 -4.39 -12.34 3.98
N ILE A 51 -3.04 -12.33 3.93
CA ILE A 51 -2.26 -11.50 2.99
C ILE A 51 -1.84 -12.25 1.72
N LEU A 52 -2.07 -13.56 1.67
CA LEU A 52 -1.62 -14.41 0.57
C LEU A 52 -2.01 -13.91 -0.83
N PRO A 53 -3.21 -13.33 -1.06
CA PRO A 53 -3.56 -12.79 -2.38
C PRO A 53 -2.57 -11.75 -2.92
N ALA A 54 -1.90 -10.98 -2.05
CA ALA A 54 -0.92 -9.99 -2.47
C ALA A 54 0.39 -10.61 -2.97
N TYR A 55 0.68 -11.87 -2.63
CA TYR A 55 1.94 -12.53 -2.98
C TYR A 55 2.03 -12.97 -4.44
N ASP A 56 0.89 -13.24 -5.10
CA ASP A 56 0.86 -13.57 -6.52
C ASP A 56 1.32 -12.39 -7.40
N PRO A 57 0.69 -11.19 -7.32
CA PRO A 57 1.17 -10.04 -8.07
C PRO A 57 2.55 -9.56 -7.60
N LEU A 58 2.88 -9.67 -6.30
CA LEU A 58 4.21 -9.35 -5.78
C LEU A 58 5.30 -10.25 -6.40
N GLY A 59 5.03 -11.55 -6.56
CA GLY A 59 5.93 -12.50 -7.21
C GLY A 59 6.12 -12.23 -8.71
N GLN A 60 5.18 -11.55 -9.35
CA GLN A 60 5.24 -11.16 -10.77
C GLN A 60 5.92 -9.80 -10.99
N SER A 61 5.99 -8.96 -9.97
CA SER A 61 6.64 -7.65 -10.04
C SER A 61 8.10 -7.77 -10.47
N LYS A 62 8.51 -6.87 -11.37
CA LYS A 62 9.92 -6.74 -11.79
C LYS A 62 10.65 -5.60 -11.08
N LEU A 63 9.91 -4.79 -10.34
CA LEU A 63 10.42 -3.59 -9.65
C LEU A 63 10.63 -3.85 -8.16
N ILE A 64 9.80 -4.70 -7.55
CA ILE A 64 9.83 -4.96 -6.11
C ILE A 64 10.49 -6.31 -5.83
N ARG A 65 11.55 -6.29 -5.02
CA ARG A 65 12.19 -7.49 -4.48
C ARG A 65 11.58 -7.83 -3.12
N HIS A 66 10.95 -9.00 -3.01
CA HIS A 66 10.51 -9.53 -1.73
C HIS A 66 11.66 -10.26 -1.01
N ILE A 67 11.89 -9.91 0.24
CA ILE A 67 12.83 -10.59 1.14
C ILE A 67 12.04 -11.39 2.16
N LEU A 68 12.07 -12.71 2.01
CA LEU A 68 11.44 -13.62 2.96
C LEU A 68 12.24 -13.63 4.27
N VAL A 69 11.57 -13.28 5.36
CA VAL A 69 12.13 -13.36 6.71
C VAL A 69 11.64 -14.61 7.44
N ARG A 70 12.15 -14.85 8.65
CA ARG A 70 11.74 -16.01 9.46
C ARG A 70 10.86 -15.64 10.65
N HIS A 71 10.65 -14.35 10.87
CA HIS A 71 9.78 -13.79 11.89
C HIS A 71 9.40 -12.36 11.48
N GLU A 72 8.15 -11.97 11.66
CA GLU A 72 7.64 -10.66 11.21
C GLU A 72 8.31 -9.48 11.92
N GLN A 73 8.69 -9.64 13.20
CA GLN A 73 9.51 -8.64 13.89
C GLN A 73 10.80 -8.33 13.13
N GLY A 74 11.45 -9.38 12.60
CA GLY A 74 12.63 -9.21 11.75
C GLY A 74 12.32 -8.49 10.43
N ALA A 75 11.11 -8.64 9.89
CA ALA A 75 10.67 -7.86 8.72
C ALA A 75 10.56 -6.37 9.04
N GLY A 76 9.94 -6.05 10.18
CA GLY A 76 9.81 -4.66 10.64
C GLY A 76 11.18 -4.00 10.84
N HIS A 77 12.08 -4.62 11.61
CA HIS A 77 13.44 -4.08 11.82
C HIS A 77 14.29 -4.03 10.54
N ALA A 78 14.06 -4.96 9.60
CA ALA A 78 14.72 -4.89 8.28
C ALA A 78 14.23 -3.69 7.46
N ALA A 79 12.92 -3.41 7.49
CA ALA A 79 12.33 -2.23 6.86
C ALA A 79 12.88 -0.94 7.49
N GLU A 80 12.99 -0.91 8.80
CA GLU A 80 13.59 0.18 9.57
C GLU A 80 15.05 0.42 9.20
N GLY A 81 15.86 -0.64 9.21
CA GLY A 81 17.27 -0.58 8.78
C GLY A 81 17.42 -0.13 7.33
N TYR A 82 16.52 -0.56 6.44
CA TYR A 82 16.47 -0.09 5.06
C TYR A 82 16.18 1.41 5.00
N ALA A 83 15.19 1.89 5.76
CA ALA A 83 14.83 3.31 5.78
C ALA A 83 16.00 4.18 6.27
N VAL A 84 16.65 3.78 7.37
CA VAL A 84 17.81 4.49 7.91
C VAL A 84 19.00 4.52 6.93
N ALA A 85 19.26 3.39 6.27
CA ALA A 85 20.40 3.26 5.36
C ALA A 85 20.22 3.99 4.03
N THR A 86 18.97 4.11 3.54
CA THR A 86 18.67 4.63 2.20
C THR A 86 18.02 6.01 2.20
N GLY A 87 17.45 6.45 3.32
CA GLY A 87 16.62 7.66 3.40
C GLY A 87 15.24 7.51 2.76
N ARG A 88 14.83 6.28 2.42
CA ARG A 88 13.53 5.97 1.82
C ARG A 88 12.59 5.37 2.87
N VAL A 89 11.29 5.35 2.57
CA VAL A 89 10.32 4.65 3.42
C VAL A 89 10.54 3.15 3.34
N GLY A 90 10.74 2.50 4.50
CA GLY A 90 10.85 1.05 4.58
C GLY A 90 9.49 0.38 4.56
N VAL A 91 9.39 -0.82 3.99
CA VAL A 91 8.11 -1.54 3.86
C VAL A 91 8.23 -2.94 4.41
N CYS A 92 7.31 -3.31 5.30
CA CYS A 92 7.14 -4.68 5.75
C CYS A 92 5.69 -5.14 5.54
N ILE A 93 5.52 -6.46 5.37
CA ILE A 93 4.22 -7.08 5.09
C ILE A 93 4.04 -8.33 5.96
N ALA A 94 2.87 -8.48 6.56
CA ALA A 94 2.51 -9.61 7.42
C ALA A 94 1.05 -10.02 7.25
N THR A 95 0.72 -11.23 7.69
CA THR A 95 -0.67 -11.69 7.74
C THR A 95 -1.39 -11.14 8.97
N SER A 96 -2.68 -11.46 9.12
CA SER A 96 -3.52 -11.09 10.26
C SER A 96 -3.06 -11.74 11.58
N GLY A 97 -3.67 -11.32 12.66
CA GLY A 97 -3.50 -11.91 14.01
C GLY A 97 -2.05 -11.97 14.44
N PRO A 98 -1.49 -13.18 14.67
CA PRO A 98 -0.12 -13.33 15.18
C PRO A 98 0.95 -12.73 14.27
N GLY A 99 0.74 -12.74 12.94
CA GLY A 99 1.66 -12.09 12.00
C GLY A 99 1.70 -10.58 12.19
N ALA A 100 0.53 -9.95 12.26
CA ALA A 100 0.43 -8.51 12.49
C ALA A 100 0.97 -8.12 13.88
N THR A 101 0.62 -8.85 14.94
CA THR A 101 1.08 -8.53 16.29
C THR A 101 2.60 -8.70 16.48
N ASN A 102 3.23 -9.57 15.68
CA ASN A 102 4.70 -9.70 15.67
C ASN A 102 5.43 -8.46 15.11
N LEU A 103 4.74 -7.55 14.42
CA LEU A 103 5.32 -6.28 13.97
C LEU A 103 5.36 -5.19 15.05
N VAL A 104 4.62 -5.35 16.16
CA VAL A 104 4.39 -4.29 17.16
C VAL A 104 5.71 -3.73 17.71
N THR A 105 6.67 -4.59 18.05
CA THR A 105 7.97 -4.17 18.59
C THR A 105 8.70 -3.26 17.58
N ALA A 106 8.79 -3.67 16.33
CA ALA A 106 9.48 -2.89 15.30
C ALA A 106 8.73 -1.58 14.97
N ILE A 107 7.40 -1.60 14.95
CA ILE A 107 6.58 -0.38 14.79
C ILE A 107 6.86 0.60 15.96
N GLY A 108 6.92 0.09 17.20
CA GLY A 108 7.23 0.89 18.38
C GLY A 108 8.63 1.51 18.32
N ASP A 109 9.62 0.75 17.87
CA ASP A 109 11.00 1.19 17.68
C ASP A 109 11.10 2.30 16.63
N ALA A 110 10.54 2.07 15.45
CA ALA A 110 10.45 3.06 14.37
C ALA A 110 9.73 4.35 14.80
N TYR A 111 8.70 4.25 15.65
CA TYR A 111 8.00 5.41 16.19
C TYR A 111 8.88 6.23 17.12
N MET A 112 9.60 5.57 18.03
CA MET A 112 10.49 6.23 18.98
C MET A 112 11.67 6.91 18.28
N ASP A 113 12.25 6.25 17.30
CA ASP A 113 13.42 6.73 16.54
C ASP A 113 13.08 7.61 15.34
N SER A 114 11.77 7.84 15.10
CA SER A 114 11.29 8.68 13.98
C SER A 114 11.71 8.13 12.62
N VAL A 115 11.67 6.81 12.45
CA VAL A 115 12.01 6.13 11.20
C VAL A 115 10.75 5.90 10.35
N PRO A 116 10.73 6.35 9.10
CA PRO A 116 9.56 6.18 8.24
C PRO A 116 9.44 4.75 7.73
N ILE A 117 8.43 4.03 8.18
CA ILE A 117 8.05 2.71 7.66
C ILE A 117 6.56 2.64 7.35
N VAL A 118 6.18 1.84 6.37
CA VAL A 118 4.81 1.43 6.09
C VAL A 118 4.70 -0.05 6.38
N ALA A 119 3.91 -0.39 7.40
CA ALA A 119 3.60 -1.75 7.79
C ALA A 119 2.26 -2.16 7.16
N ILE A 120 2.29 -3.13 6.27
CA ILE A 120 1.10 -3.65 5.58
C ILE A 120 0.69 -4.95 6.28
N THR A 121 -0.55 -5.01 6.77
CA THR A 121 -1.09 -6.22 7.38
C THR A 121 -2.31 -6.72 6.63
N GLY A 122 -2.39 -8.04 6.46
CA GLY A 122 -3.65 -8.66 6.08
C GLY A 122 -4.60 -8.71 7.28
N GLN A 123 -5.90 -8.67 7.01
CA GLN A 123 -6.94 -8.82 8.02
C GLN A 123 -7.91 -9.95 7.61
N VAL A 124 -8.66 -10.48 8.56
CA VAL A 124 -9.79 -11.37 8.25
C VAL A 124 -10.77 -10.68 7.32
N ASN A 125 -11.64 -11.42 6.63
CA ASN A 125 -12.66 -10.81 5.77
C ASN A 125 -13.46 -9.77 6.54
N SER A 126 -13.86 -8.70 5.89
CA SER A 126 -14.50 -7.52 6.49
C SER A 126 -15.70 -7.86 7.38
N ASN A 127 -16.48 -8.88 7.01
CA ASN A 127 -17.65 -9.32 7.76
C ASN A 127 -17.31 -10.11 9.05
N PHE A 128 -16.05 -10.47 9.26
CA PHE A 128 -15.59 -11.16 10.48
C PHE A 128 -14.86 -10.24 11.45
N ILE A 129 -14.58 -9.00 11.07
CA ILE A 129 -13.91 -8.04 11.96
C ILE A 129 -14.80 -7.76 13.18
N GLY A 130 -14.23 -7.91 14.37
CA GLY A 130 -14.93 -7.73 15.65
C GLY A 130 -15.72 -8.95 16.12
N THR A 131 -15.48 -10.13 15.55
CA THR A 131 -16.18 -11.37 15.91
C THR A 131 -15.32 -12.41 16.62
N ASP A 132 -14.06 -12.05 16.94
CA ASP A 132 -13.05 -12.98 17.48
C ASP A 132 -12.78 -14.16 16.52
N ALA A 133 -12.78 -13.89 15.23
CA ALA A 133 -12.50 -14.90 14.21
C ALA A 133 -11.06 -15.44 14.31
N PHE A 134 -10.83 -16.62 13.71
CA PHE A 134 -9.51 -17.23 13.71
C PHE A 134 -8.45 -16.28 13.14
N GLN A 135 -7.40 -16.04 13.92
CA GLN A 135 -6.31 -15.11 13.60
C GLN A 135 -6.77 -13.65 13.37
N GLU A 136 -7.88 -13.24 13.96
CA GLU A 136 -8.22 -11.83 14.05
C GLU A 136 -7.41 -11.18 15.19
N ALA A 137 -6.98 -9.93 14.98
CA ALA A 137 -6.49 -9.03 16.01
C ALA A 137 -6.84 -7.59 15.62
N ASP A 138 -7.23 -6.77 16.59
CA ASP A 138 -7.36 -5.33 16.38
C ASP A 138 -5.98 -4.68 16.35
N ILE A 139 -5.26 -4.94 15.25
CA ILE A 139 -3.90 -4.42 15.09
C ILE A 139 -3.87 -2.89 15.06
N ARG A 140 -4.93 -2.25 14.59
CA ARG A 140 -5.04 -0.78 14.60
C ARG A 140 -5.14 -0.25 16.03
N GLY A 141 -5.99 -0.84 16.85
CA GLY A 141 -6.10 -0.48 18.27
C GLY A 141 -4.79 -0.75 19.04
N ILE A 142 -4.15 -1.89 18.77
CA ILE A 142 -2.87 -2.26 19.40
C ILE A 142 -1.75 -1.26 19.03
N THR A 143 -1.67 -0.84 17.77
CA THR A 143 -0.60 0.03 17.27
C THR A 143 -0.94 1.52 17.31
N PHE A 144 -2.16 1.89 17.68
CA PHE A 144 -2.61 3.29 17.71
C PHE A 144 -1.63 4.25 18.42
N PRO A 145 -1.11 3.94 19.61
CA PRO A 145 -0.20 4.83 20.33
C PRO A 145 1.23 4.89 19.75
N ILE A 146 1.57 4.01 18.84
CA ILE A 146 2.92 3.86 18.28
C ILE A 146 2.96 4.00 16.75
N THR A 147 1.92 4.58 16.14
CA THR A 147 1.87 4.91 14.71
C THR A 147 1.48 6.37 14.51
N LYS A 148 1.92 6.95 13.40
CA LYS A 148 1.47 8.28 13.00
C LYS A 148 0.03 8.26 12.49
N HIS A 149 -0.32 7.19 11.78
CA HIS A 149 -1.64 6.93 11.25
C HIS A 149 -1.85 5.44 11.00
N SER A 150 -3.11 5.01 10.96
CA SER A 150 -3.47 3.65 10.59
C SER A 150 -4.73 3.63 9.73
N PHE A 151 -4.63 2.92 8.61
CA PHE A 151 -5.75 2.69 7.68
C PHE A 151 -6.36 1.30 7.92
N LEU A 152 -7.68 1.19 7.78
CA LEU A 152 -8.38 -0.06 7.53
C LEU A 152 -9.10 0.08 6.19
N ILE A 153 -8.68 -0.71 5.19
CA ILE A 153 -9.14 -0.55 3.81
C ILE A 153 -10.05 -1.72 3.44
N THR A 154 -11.34 -1.52 3.54
CA THR A 154 -12.35 -2.57 3.29
C THR A 154 -12.82 -2.65 1.83
N LYS A 155 -12.37 -1.72 0.97
CA LYS A 155 -12.73 -1.66 -0.44
C LYS A 155 -11.50 -1.59 -1.33
N PRO A 156 -11.44 -2.36 -2.43
CA PRO A 156 -10.27 -2.38 -3.30
C PRO A 156 -9.97 -1.02 -3.96
N GLU A 157 -10.99 -0.22 -4.28
CA GLU A 157 -10.85 1.10 -4.88
C GLU A 157 -10.15 2.13 -3.97
N ASP A 158 -10.16 1.92 -2.65
CA ASP A 158 -9.54 2.83 -1.68
C ASP A 158 -8.02 2.55 -1.52
N ILE A 159 -7.51 1.40 -2.02
CA ILE A 159 -6.12 0.98 -1.83
C ILE A 159 -5.12 1.99 -2.42
N PRO A 160 -5.26 2.46 -3.67
CA PRO A 160 -4.28 3.38 -4.25
C PRO A 160 -4.14 4.68 -3.45
N GLY A 161 -5.26 5.29 -3.07
CA GLY A 161 -5.28 6.51 -2.28
C GLY A 161 -4.66 6.33 -0.89
N ALA A 162 -4.99 5.22 -0.22
CA ALA A 162 -4.46 4.92 1.11
C ALA A 162 -2.94 4.64 1.09
N ILE A 163 -2.43 3.92 0.07
CA ILE A 163 -0.98 3.70 -0.07
C ILE A 163 -0.26 5.02 -0.34
N ALA A 164 -0.74 5.85 -1.26
CA ALA A 164 -0.16 7.16 -1.53
C ALA A 164 -0.10 8.02 -0.25
N ALA A 165 -1.21 8.10 0.49
CA ALA A 165 -1.30 8.83 1.75
C ALA A 165 -0.37 8.23 2.84
N ALA A 166 -0.29 6.89 2.95
CA ALA A 166 0.56 6.23 3.94
C ALA A 166 2.03 6.60 3.77
N PHE A 167 2.54 6.59 2.54
CA PHE A 167 3.92 6.98 2.24
C PHE A 167 4.17 8.46 2.50
N HIS A 168 3.23 9.32 2.12
CA HIS A 168 3.32 10.76 2.40
C HIS A 168 3.37 11.01 3.93
N ILE A 169 2.43 10.44 4.69
CA ILE A 169 2.37 10.60 6.14
C ILE A 169 3.63 10.05 6.82
N ALA A 170 4.12 8.87 6.39
CA ALA A 170 5.31 8.27 6.98
C ALA A 170 6.55 9.17 6.84
N ALA A 171 6.71 9.83 5.68
CA ALA A 171 7.90 10.60 5.34
C ALA A 171 7.83 12.09 5.75
N THR A 172 6.64 12.67 5.98
CA THR A 172 6.48 14.13 6.19
C THR A 172 6.37 14.50 7.66
N GLY A 173 6.71 15.75 7.99
CA GLY A 173 6.76 16.23 9.38
C GLY A 173 7.81 15.47 10.18
N ARG A 174 7.47 15.02 11.41
CA ARG A 174 8.28 14.03 12.13
C ARG A 174 8.06 12.68 11.44
N PRO A 175 9.07 12.07 10.81
CA PRO A 175 8.90 10.75 10.19
C PRO A 175 8.48 9.68 11.21
N GLY A 176 7.89 8.61 10.72
CA GLY A 176 7.47 7.52 11.60
C GLY A 176 6.58 6.49 10.90
N PRO A 177 6.18 5.44 11.63
CA PRO A 177 5.44 4.33 11.08
C PRO A 177 3.98 4.67 10.76
N VAL A 178 3.48 4.08 9.68
CA VAL A 178 2.07 4.06 9.29
C VAL A 178 1.65 2.61 9.09
N LEU A 179 0.49 2.24 9.63
CA LEU A 179 -0.11 0.92 9.44
C LEU A 179 -1.15 0.98 8.31
N VAL A 180 -1.12 -0.03 7.43
CA VAL A 180 -2.15 -0.26 6.41
C VAL A 180 -2.70 -1.66 6.56
N ASP A 181 -3.89 -1.78 7.13
CA ASP A 181 -4.56 -3.05 7.42
C ASP A 181 -5.62 -3.33 6.36
N ILE A 182 -5.50 -4.48 5.65
CA ILE A 182 -6.32 -4.77 4.47
C ILE A 182 -7.00 -6.14 4.65
N PRO A 183 -8.33 -6.18 4.78
CA PRO A 183 -9.09 -7.43 4.79
C PRO A 183 -8.88 -8.25 3.51
N LYS A 184 -8.90 -9.57 3.67
CA LYS A 184 -8.65 -10.51 2.56
C LYS A 184 -9.63 -10.33 1.40
N ASP A 185 -10.90 -10.07 1.68
CA ASP A 185 -11.91 -9.82 0.64
C ASP A 185 -11.60 -8.55 -0.16
N ALA A 186 -11.11 -7.48 0.48
CA ALA A 186 -10.67 -6.28 -0.23
C ALA A 186 -9.48 -6.55 -1.17
N LEU A 187 -8.60 -7.51 -0.83
CA LEU A 187 -7.50 -7.93 -1.72
C LEU A 187 -7.96 -8.76 -2.91
N VAL A 188 -9.07 -9.49 -2.79
CA VAL A 188 -9.57 -10.42 -3.82
C VAL A 188 -10.57 -9.75 -4.77
N LEU A 189 -11.38 -8.83 -4.27
CA LEU A 189 -12.36 -8.11 -5.07
C LEU A 189 -11.68 -7.20 -6.10
N THR A 190 -12.37 -6.96 -7.22
CA THR A 190 -11.90 -6.10 -8.31
C THR A 190 -12.56 -4.73 -8.28
N ALA A 191 -11.79 -3.69 -8.60
CA ALA A 191 -12.28 -2.33 -8.76
C ALA A 191 -11.51 -1.59 -9.85
N PRO A 192 -12.01 -0.44 -10.35
CA PRO A 192 -11.22 0.45 -11.17
C PRO A 192 -9.98 0.93 -10.40
N PHE A 193 -8.82 0.88 -11.04
CA PHE A 193 -7.59 1.40 -10.46
C PHE A 193 -7.42 2.86 -10.84
N GLU A 194 -7.54 3.75 -9.86
CA GLU A 194 -7.35 5.19 -10.02
C GLU A 194 -6.25 5.67 -9.08
N TRP A 195 -5.15 6.16 -9.65
CA TRP A 195 -4.07 6.74 -8.86
C TRP A 195 -4.39 8.20 -8.52
N PRO A 196 -4.26 8.65 -7.27
CA PRO A 196 -4.57 10.03 -6.91
C PRO A 196 -3.60 11.00 -7.60
N GLU A 197 -4.13 12.06 -8.18
CA GLU A 197 -3.33 13.12 -8.83
C GLU A 197 -2.60 14.00 -7.80
N VAL A 198 -3.21 14.17 -6.65
CA VAL A 198 -2.67 14.98 -5.53
C VAL A 198 -2.86 14.21 -4.23
N ILE A 199 -1.86 14.22 -3.39
CA ILE A 199 -1.91 13.68 -2.03
C ILE A 199 -1.99 14.89 -1.09
N ASP A 200 -3.20 15.17 -0.62
CA ASP A 200 -3.47 16.23 0.35
C ASP A 200 -3.25 15.75 1.79
#